data_e140d095dc52f9cc6a9c25f9c2fc610f
#
_entry.id   e140d095dc52f9cc6a9c25f9c2fc610f
#
_cell.length_a   1.000
_cell.length_b   1.000
_cell.length_c   1.000
_cell.angle_alpha   90.00
_cell.angle_beta   90.00
_cell.angle_gamma   90.00
#
_symmetry.space_group_name_H-M   'P 1'
#
loop_
_entity.id
_entity.type
_entity.pdbx_description
1 polymer ?
#
loop_
_entity_poly.entity_id
_entity_poly.type
_entity_poly.pdbx_seq_one_letter_code
_entity_poly.pdbx_strand_id
1 'polypeptide(L)'
;METKASLFTSIKDKETIDGKILIRKNKNKFTGFFAYKNGEVTFVKSNLRNVFLDGKLEGKIKFLPYFNFNLDLSLSSINFTKLYNYFLSLEEKNQKNLFKVHEKINGKLSLSSAKIYSKHNLVKSIESRVNFINGNILVDQFLINLGKLGAADILGEINNDKKFTNFKYESNVFIDNQKKFLSKFGIFNKKNLPSDFFVSGNFDLENLRASFYEVSGSE
;
A
#
# COMPACT_ATOMS: atom_id res chain seq x y z
N MET A 1 13.77 24.34 -6.74
CA MET A 1 13.52 23.90 -5.35
C MET A 1 14.40 22.71 -5.04
N GLU A 2 15.36 22.84 -4.10
CA GLU A 2 16.42 21.84 -3.88
C GLU A 2 15.98 20.65 -3.03
N THR A 3 16.48 19.45 -3.39
CA THR A 3 16.44 18.27 -2.54
C THR A 3 17.74 18.23 -1.74
N LYS A 4 17.66 18.21 -0.41
CA LYS A 4 18.82 18.06 0.46
C LYS A 4 18.93 16.61 0.90
N ALA A 5 20.09 15.99 0.66
CA ALA A 5 20.41 14.65 1.13
C ALA A 5 21.73 14.71 1.92
N SER A 6 21.75 14.00 3.05
CA SER A 6 22.97 13.86 3.88
C SER A 6 23.09 12.39 4.25
N LEU A 7 24.31 11.87 4.14
CA LEU A 7 24.68 10.50 4.51
C LEU A 7 25.77 10.58 5.58
N PHE A 8 25.55 9.89 6.68
CA PHE A 8 26.52 9.74 7.76
C PHE A 8 26.78 8.25 7.93
N THR A 9 28.04 7.85 7.96
CA THR A 9 28.43 6.44 8.12
C THR A 9 29.49 6.30 9.17
N SER A 10 29.49 5.16 9.86
CA SER A 10 30.54 4.74 10.79
C SER A 10 30.84 3.25 10.60
N ILE A 11 32.11 2.89 10.69
CA ILE A 11 32.50 1.48 10.63
C ILE A 11 32.33 0.93 12.05
N LYS A 12 31.45 -0.07 12.16
CA LYS A 12 31.18 -0.74 13.43
C LYS A 12 32.18 -1.86 13.70
N ASP A 13 32.46 -2.64 12.67
CA ASP A 13 33.44 -3.70 12.65
C ASP A 13 34.03 -3.88 11.24
N LYS A 14 34.89 -4.89 11.01
CA LYS A 14 35.52 -5.12 9.67
C LYS A 14 34.53 -5.35 8.53
N GLU A 15 33.27 -5.71 8.81
CA GLU A 15 32.28 -6.13 7.81
C GLU A 15 31.00 -5.31 7.83
N THR A 16 30.76 -4.51 8.89
CA THR A 16 29.50 -3.80 9.09
C THR A 16 29.71 -2.30 9.08
N ILE A 17 28.91 -1.61 8.27
CA ILE A 17 28.86 -0.15 8.22
C ILE A 17 27.47 0.27 8.73
N ASP A 18 27.43 0.96 9.86
CA ASP A 18 26.22 1.62 10.33
C ASP A 18 26.09 3.01 9.71
N GLY A 19 24.88 3.44 9.44
CA GLY A 19 24.66 4.73 8.82
C GLY A 19 23.32 5.37 9.11
N LYS A 20 23.30 6.65 8.79
CA LYS A 20 22.08 7.47 8.84
C LYS A 20 21.97 8.25 7.55
N ILE A 21 20.81 8.14 6.89
CA ILE A 21 20.46 8.93 5.71
C ILE A 21 19.35 9.91 6.05
N LEU A 22 19.52 11.16 5.64
CA LEU A 22 18.51 12.21 5.78
C LEU A 22 18.17 12.71 4.38
N ILE A 23 16.90 12.61 3.99
CA ILE A 23 16.43 13.20 2.72
C ILE A 23 15.30 14.17 3.07
N ARG A 24 15.40 15.40 2.55
CA ARG A 24 14.40 16.44 2.74
C ARG A 24 14.12 17.15 1.43
N LYS A 25 12.84 17.24 1.08
CA LYS A 25 12.34 18.06 -0.02
C LYS A 25 10.98 18.62 0.36
N ASN A 26 10.90 19.93 0.57
CA ASN A 26 9.67 20.57 1.07
C ASN A 26 9.19 19.96 2.41
N LYS A 27 7.93 19.49 2.41
CA LYS A 27 7.30 18.81 3.56
C LYS A 27 7.65 17.31 3.62
N ASN A 28 8.37 16.78 2.63
CA ASN A 28 8.78 15.39 2.60
C ASN A 28 10.08 15.22 3.37
N LYS A 29 10.10 14.26 4.27
CA LYS A 29 11.27 13.93 5.10
C LYS A 29 11.38 12.42 5.22
N PHE A 30 12.57 11.91 4.95
CA PHE A 30 12.96 10.55 5.28
C PHE A 30 14.19 10.60 6.19
N THR A 31 14.17 9.85 7.27
CA THR A 31 15.30 9.63 8.16
C THR A 31 15.50 8.13 8.27
N GLY A 32 16.47 7.59 7.56
CA GLY A 32 16.81 6.17 7.59
C GLY A 32 17.99 5.92 8.52
N PHE A 33 17.84 4.97 9.44
CA PHE A 33 18.96 4.36 10.14
C PHE A 33 19.17 2.98 9.55
N PHE A 34 20.38 2.66 9.18
CA PHE A 34 20.69 1.40 8.51
C PHE A 34 21.99 0.78 8.96
N ALA A 35 22.08 -0.52 8.83
CA ALA A 35 23.32 -1.29 8.84
C ALA A 35 23.53 -1.91 7.46
N TYR A 36 24.72 -1.80 6.91
CA TYR A 36 25.12 -2.46 5.67
C TYR A 36 26.14 -3.55 5.98
N LYS A 37 25.85 -4.76 5.48
CA LYS A 37 26.74 -5.91 5.57
C LYS A 37 26.53 -6.85 4.37
N ASN A 38 27.59 -7.31 3.72
CA ASN A 38 27.57 -8.35 2.67
C ASN A 38 26.52 -8.12 1.57
N GLY A 39 26.39 -6.90 1.06
CA GLY A 39 25.43 -6.56 0.01
C GLY A 39 23.98 -6.44 0.47
N GLU A 40 23.73 -6.44 1.79
CA GLU A 40 22.42 -6.23 2.39
C GLU A 40 22.41 -4.94 3.22
N VAL A 41 21.35 -4.14 3.04
CA VAL A 41 21.02 -2.99 3.89
C VAL A 41 19.84 -3.38 4.78
N THR A 42 20.03 -3.28 6.09
CA THR A 42 18.96 -3.45 7.08
C THR A 42 18.56 -2.09 7.62
N PHE A 43 17.30 -1.69 7.39
CA PHE A 43 16.71 -0.49 7.98
C PHE A 43 16.12 -0.78 9.34
N VAL A 44 16.44 0.07 10.32
CA VAL A 44 15.91 -0.02 11.69
C VAL A 44 15.38 1.34 12.11
N LYS A 45 14.16 1.38 12.68
CA LYS A 45 13.53 2.60 13.23
C LYS A 45 13.61 3.82 12.28
N SER A 46 13.58 3.57 10.99
CA SER A 46 13.57 4.64 9.99
C SER A 46 12.23 5.34 9.96
N ASN A 47 12.22 6.65 9.76
CA ASN A 47 11.01 7.46 9.78
C ASN A 47 10.79 8.09 8.40
N LEU A 48 9.55 8.04 7.97
CA LEU A 48 9.13 8.64 6.72
C LEU A 48 7.92 9.54 7.00
N ARG A 49 7.97 10.76 6.49
CA ARG A 49 6.89 11.73 6.62
C ARG A 49 6.76 12.56 5.36
N ASN A 50 5.53 12.67 4.87
CA ASN A 50 5.20 13.58 3.80
C ASN A 50 3.79 14.19 4.01
N VAL A 51 3.22 14.82 2.99
CA VAL A 51 1.91 15.48 3.09
C VAL A 51 0.73 14.52 3.27
N PHE A 52 0.90 13.24 2.96
CA PHE A 52 -0.15 12.23 3.01
C PHE A 52 0.21 10.96 3.81
N LEU A 53 1.48 10.77 4.19
CA LEU A 53 1.95 9.62 4.98
C LEU A 53 2.79 10.08 6.15
N ASP A 54 2.64 9.40 7.28
CA ASP A 54 3.51 9.53 8.45
C ASP A 54 3.70 8.14 9.07
N GLY A 55 4.95 7.70 9.26
CA GLY A 55 5.21 6.38 9.80
C GLY A 55 6.65 5.96 9.85
N LYS A 56 6.85 4.65 10.02
CA LYS A 56 8.15 3.99 10.18
C LYS A 56 8.35 2.97 9.07
N LEU A 57 9.60 2.84 8.66
CA LEU A 57 10.07 1.83 7.73
C LEU A 57 11.12 0.98 8.43
N GLU A 58 10.97 -0.33 8.39
CA GLU A 58 11.92 -1.31 8.86
C GLU A 58 12.07 -2.42 7.80
N GLY A 59 13.14 -3.21 7.89
CA GLY A 59 13.33 -4.35 7.02
C GLY A 59 14.65 -4.35 6.29
N LYS A 60 14.74 -5.12 5.22
CA LYS A 60 15.99 -5.45 4.55
C LYS A 60 15.88 -5.27 3.05
N ILE A 61 16.96 -4.78 2.44
CA ILE A 61 17.15 -4.74 0.99
C ILE A 61 18.48 -5.42 0.68
N LYS A 62 18.41 -6.49 -0.10
CA LYS A 62 19.57 -7.23 -0.59
C LYS A 62 19.82 -6.86 -2.06
N PHE A 63 21.05 -6.46 -2.36
CA PHE A 63 21.43 -6.05 -3.72
C PHE A 63 22.11 -7.18 -4.50
N LEU A 64 22.81 -8.07 -3.82
CA LEU A 64 23.61 -9.13 -4.42
C LEU A 64 23.22 -10.51 -3.84
N PRO A 65 23.26 -11.61 -4.62
CA PRO A 65 23.48 -11.66 -6.07
C PRO A 65 22.29 -11.17 -6.90
N TYR A 66 21.08 -11.09 -6.30
CA TYR A 66 19.85 -10.61 -6.93
C TYR A 66 19.18 -9.60 -6.03
N PHE A 67 18.58 -8.58 -6.63
CA PHE A 67 17.82 -7.59 -5.89
C PHE A 67 16.59 -8.23 -5.24
N ASN A 68 16.49 -8.09 -3.93
CA ASN A 68 15.35 -8.56 -3.15
C ASN A 68 15.12 -7.65 -1.95
N PHE A 69 13.89 -7.50 -1.51
CA PHE A 69 13.57 -6.74 -0.32
C PHE A 69 12.50 -7.44 0.53
N ASN A 70 12.55 -7.16 1.83
CA ASN A 70 11.51 -7.49 2.79
C ASN A 70 11.33 -6.28 3.70
N LEU A 71 10.28 -5.51 3.47
CA LEU A 71 10.04 -4.21 4.11
C LEU A 71 8.72 -4.19 4.85
N ASP A 72 8.74 -3.62 6.04
CA ASP A 72 7.57 -3.32 6.86
C ASP A 72 7.38 -1.81 6.97
N LEU A 73 6.22 -1.34 6.51
CA LEU A 73 5.82 0.05 6.55
C LEU A 73 4.66 0.24 7.52
N SER A 74 4.99 0.65 8.75
CA SER A 74 4.02 0.91 9.82
C SER A 74 3.67 2.39 9.86
N LEU A 75 2.51 2.76 9.31
CA LEU A 75 2.05 4.13 9.22
C LEU A 75 1.16 4.50 10.41
N SER A 76 1.49 5.57 11.11
CA SER A 76 0.63 6.17 12.12
C SER A 76 -0.62 6.77 11.49
N SER A 77 -0.49 7.27 10.27
CA SER A 77 -1.65 7.77 9.50
C SER A 77 -1.41 7.84 7.99
N ILE A 78 -2.50 7.72 7.24
CA ILE A 78 -2.58 8.01 5.81
C ILE A 78 -3.69 9.03 5.56
N ASN A 79 -3.41 10.06 4.77
CA ASN A 79 -4.43 10.95 4.23
C ASN A 79 -4.79 10.54 2.80
N PHE A 80 -5.81 9.69 2.68
CA PHE A 80 -6.26 9.17 1.38
C PHE A 80 -6.74 10.26 0.43
N THR A 81 -7.40 11.29 0.93
CA THR A 81 -7.85 12.39 0.07
C THR A 81 -6.67 13.09 -0.59
N LYS A 82 -5.61 13.38 0.18
CA LYS A 82 -4.40 13.99 -0.37
C LYS A 82 -3.62 13.06 -1.28
N LEU A 83 -3.54 11.77 -0.93
CA LEU A 83 -2.89 10.75 -1.75
C LEU A 83 -3.59 10.60 -3.10
N TYR A 84 -4.92 10.50 -3.10
CA TYR A 84 -5.73 10.42 -4.31
C TYR A 84 -5.60 11.66 -5.19
N ASN A 85 -5.67 12.86 -4.59
CA ASN A 85 -5.48 14.10 -5.33
C ASN A 85 -4.06 14.22 -5.91
N TYR A 86 -3.05 13.75 -5.18
CA TYR A 86 -1.68 13.67 -5.70
C TYR A 86 -1.60 12.72 -6.90
N PHE A 87 -2.20 11.53 -6.81
CA PHE A 87 -2.26 10.58 -7.91
C PHE A 87 -2.93 11.21 -9.15
N LEU A 88 -4.08 11.87 -8.99
CA LEU A 88 -4.76 12.56 -10.08
C LEU A 88 -3.98 13.74 -10.66
N SER A 89 -3.06 14.35 -9.90
CA SER A 89 -2.20 15.44 -10.36
C SER A 89 -0.99 14.98 -11.18
N LEU A 90 -0.72 13.68 -11.22
CA LEU A 90 0.35 13.12 -12.04
C LEU A 90 -0.04 13.18 -13.51
N GLU A 91 0.94 13.39 -14.37
CA GLU A 91 0.76 13.23 -15.81
C GLU A 91 0.27 11.80 -16.13
N GLU A 92 -0.58 11.66 -17.12
CA GLU A 92 -1.19 10.37 -17.52
C GLU A 92 -0.14 9.25 -17.71
N LYS A 93 0.98 9.57 -18.34
CA LYS A 93 2.11 8.65 -18.52
C LYS A 93 2.65 8.13 -17.18
N ASN A 94 2.75 9.00 -16.17
CA ASN A 94 3.25 8.65 -14.84
C ASN A 94 2.23 7.84 -14.06
N GLN A 95 0.93 8.13 -14.19
CA GLN A 95 -0.14 7.32 -13.62
C GLN A 95 -0.10 5.90 -14.17
N LYS A 96 -0.03 5.74 -15.49
CA LYS A 96 0.03 4.42 -16.16
C LYS A 96 1.28 3.60 -15.80
N ASN A 97 2.39 4.28 -15.50
CA ASN A 97 3.64 3.60 -15.13
C ASN A 97 3.77 3.30 -13.64
N LEU A 98 2.90 3.82 -12.79
CA LEU A 98 3.02 3.70 -11.33
C LEU A 98 3.00 2.22 -10.86
N PHE A 99 2.23 1.38 -11.53
CA PHE A 99 2.07 -0.04 -11.19
C PHE A 99 2.93 -0.97 -12.06
N LYS A 100 3.75 -0.42 -12.97
CA LYS A 100 4.67 -1.20 -13.78
C LYS A 100 5.95 -1.46 -12.99
N VAL A 101 6.12 -2.70 -12.58
CA VAL A 101 7.29 -3.15 -11.82
C VAL A 101 8.24 -3.87 -12.77
N HIS A 102 9.54 -3.57 -12.66
CA HIS A 102 10.54 -4.26 -13.46
C HIS A 102 10.67 -5.73 -13.04
N GLU A 103 10.84 -6.66 -13.99
CA GLU A 103 10.93 -8.11 -13.76
C GLU A 103 12.03 -8.54 -12.77
N LYS A 104 13.10 -7.73 -12.62
CA LYS A 104 14.19 -7.99 -11.66
C LYS A 104 13.87 -7.52 -10.23
N ILE A 105 12.72 -6.89 -10.01
CA ILE A 105 12.30 -6.45 -8.68
C ILE A 105 11.52 -7.58 -8.03
N ASN A 106 12.09 -8.13 -6.96
CA ASN A 106 11.47 -9.17 -6.15
C ASN A 106 11.46 -8.72 -4.69
N GLY A 107 10.45 -9.15 -3.93
CA GLY A 107 10.42 -8.85 -2.50
C GLY A 107 9.03 -8.85 -1.91
N LYS A 108 8.98 -8.50 -0.63
CA LYS A 108 7.75 -8.43 0.16
C LYS A 108 7.63 -7.05 0.80
N LEU A 109 6.42 -6.53 0.78
CA LEU A 109 6.04 -5.30 1.46
C LEU A 109 4.84 -5.57 2.35
N SER A 110 5.03 -5.44 3.66
CA SER A 110 3.93 -5.34 4.61
C SER A 110 3.65 -3.86 4.87
N LEU A 111 2.39 -3.48 4.82
CA LEU A 111 1.95 -2.11 5.11
C LEU A 111 0.80 -2.17 6.10
N SER A 112 0.89 -1.39 7.17
CA SER A 112 -0.21 -1.17 8.10
C SER A 112 -0.43 0.32 8.34
N SER A 113 -1.67 0.72 8.56
CA SER A 113 -1.99 2.07 9.00
C SER A 113 -3.11 2.05 10.03
N ALA A 114 -2.80 2.57 11.21
CA ALA A 114 -3.75 2.63 12.31
C ALA A 114 -4.84 3.71 12.12
N LYS A 115 -4.61 4.69 11.23
CA LYS A 115 -5.53 5.80 11.03
C LYS A 115 -5.56 6.27 9.59
N ILE A 116 -6.77 6.30 9.04
CA ILE A 116 -7.03 6.75 7.68
C ILE A 116 -7.86 8.02 7.70
N TYR A 117 -7.35 9.08 7.08
CA TYR A 117 -8.10 10.30 6.83
C TYR A 117 -8.66 10.28 5.41
N SER A 118 -9.98 10.28 5.27
CA SER A 118 -10.67 10.37 3.98
C SER A 118 -11.88 11.29 4.08
N LYS A 119 -12.35 11.78 2.95
CA LYS A 119 -13.52 12.68 2.87
C LYS A 119 -14.76 12.10 3.57
N HIS A 120 -14.99 10.80 3.44
CA HIS A 120 -16.17 10.12 3.99
C HIS A 120 -15.90 9.42 5.34
N ASN A 121 -14.65 9.42 5.80
CA ASN A 121 -14.22 8.79 7.06
C ASN A 121 -14.75 7.36 7.27
N LEU A 122 -14.83 6.61 6.17
CA LEU A 122 -15.37 5.26 6.12
C LEU A 122 -14.34 4.25 6.61
N VAL A 123 -13.13 4.29 6.06
CA VAL A 123 -12.02 3.41 6.42
C VAL A 123 -11.35 3.91 7.69
N LYS A 124 -11.12 3.03 8.65
CA LYS A 124 -10.47 3.33 9.94
C LYS A 124 -9.00 2.94 9.92
N SER A 125 -8.71 1.71 9.50
CA SER A 125 -7.35 1.20 9.37
C SER A 125 -7.24 0.27 8.17
N ILE A 126 -6.03 0.04 7.73
CA ILE A 126 -5.70 -0.94 6.70
C ILE A 126 -4.48 -1.74 7.10
N GLU A 127 -4.43 -2.99 6.63
CA GLU A 127 -3.26 -3.86 6.66
C GLU A 127 -3.12 -4.53 5.31
N SER A 128 -1.90 -4.61 4.80
CA SER A 128 -1.66 -5.21 3.48
C SER A 128 -0.35 -5.98 3.46
N ARG A 129 -0.35 -7.10 2.75
CA ARG A 129 0.83 -7.88 2.39
C ARG A 129 0.89 -8.03 0.88
N VAL A 130 1.98 -7.55 0.31
CA VAL A 130 2.19 -7.52 -1.14
C VAL A 130 3.50 -8.18 -1.48
N ASN A 131 3.49 -9.11 -2.42
CA ASN A 131 4.68 -9.73 -2.99
C ASN A 131 4.92 -9.19 -4.39
N PHE A 132 6.19 -8.93 -4.67
CA PHE A 132 6.69 -8.56 -5.99
C PHE A 132 7.49 -9.75 -6.51
N ILE A 133 7.07 -10.32 -7.63
CA ILE A 133 7.68 -11.53 -8.21
C ILE A 133 7.78 -11.37 -9.72
N ASN A 134 9.01 -11.23 -10.22
CA ASN A 134 9.29 -11.15 -11.66
C ASN A 134 8.42 -10.13 -12.40
N GLY A 135 8.27 -8.94 -11.82
CA GLY A 135 7.47 -7.86 -12.39
C GLY A 135 5.98 -7.90 -12.06
N ASN A 136 5.47 -8.99 -11.51
CA ASN A 136 4.08 -9.10 -11.06
C ASN A 136 3.93 -8.59 -9.63
N ILE A 137 2.73 -8.13 -9.29
CA ILE A 137 2.37 -7.72 -7.93
C ILE A 137 1.24 -8.64 -7.46
N LEU A 138 1.50 -9.37 -6.39
CA LEU A 138 0.51 -10.23 -5.73
C LEU A 138 0.10 -9.58 -4.41
N VAL A 139 -1.18 -9.33 -4.25
CA VAL A 139 -1.77 -8.86 -2.99
C VAL A 139 -2.26 -10.08 -2.25
N ASP A 140 -1.41 -10.61 -1.35
CA ASP A 140 -1.76 -11.79 -0.54
C ASP A 140 -2.83 -11.47 0.49
N GLN A 141 -2.91 -10.21 0.90
CA GLN A 141 -3.90 -9.73 1.84
C GLN A 141 -4.01 -8.20 1.75
N PHE A 142 -5.22 -7.70 1.75
CA PHE A 142 -5.52 -6.29 1.95
C PHE A 142 -6.78 -6.15 2.80
N LEU A 143 -6.58 -6.04 4.12
CA LEU A 143 -7.64 -5.86 5.10
C LEU A 143 -8.02 -4.39 5.21
N ILE A 144 -9.30 -4.12 5.11
CA ILE A 144 -9.90 -2.79 5.29
C ILE A 144 -10.84 -2.85 6.47
N ASN A 145 -10.53 -2.10 7.53
CA ASN A 145 -11.40 -1.98 8.71
C ASN A 145 -12.31 -0.75 8.55
N LEU A 146 -13.60 -0.97 8.57
CA LEU A 146 -14.64 0.06 8.50
C LEU A 146 -15.19 0.44 9.90
N GLY A 147 -14.56 -0.06 10.97
CA GLY A 147 -14.98 0.11 12.35
C GLY A 147 -16.31 -0.61 12.60
N LYS A 148 -17.27 0.09 13.17
CA LYS A 148 -18.61 -0.46 13.47
C LYS A 148 -19.48 -0.75 12.24
N LEU A 149 -18.97 -0.53 11.05
CA LEU A 149 -19.70 -0.81 9.81
C LEU A 149 -19.38 -2.19 9.26
N GLY A 150 -18.18 -2.72 9.59
CA GLY A 150 -17.72 -4.01 9.11
C GLY A 150 -16.24 -3.98 8.69
N ALA A 151 -15.88 -4.89 7.80
CA ALA A 151 -14.53 -5.06 7.26
C ALA A 151 -14.59 -5.59 5.82
N ALA A 152 -13.48 -5.49 5.11
CA ALA A 152 -13.27 -6.18 3.85
C ALA A 152 -11.87 -6.79 3.82
N ASP A 153 -11.76 -7.99 3.24
CA ASP A 153 -10.51 -8.65 2.91
C ASP A 153 -10.41 -8.81 1.40
N ILE A 154 -9.32 -8.37 0.82
CA ILE A 154 -9.10 -8.37 -0.63
C ILE A 154 -7.82 -9.11 -0.92
N LEU A 155 -7.90 -10.07 -1.84
CA LEU A 155 -6.78 -10.74 -2.49
C LEU A 155 -6.73 -10.30 -3.95
N GLY A 156 -5.56 -10.38 -4.57
CA GLY A 156 -5.53 -10.10 -5.99
C GLY A 156 -4.14 -10.04 -6.61
N GLU A 157 -4.12 -9.76 -7.91
CA GLU A 157 -2.89 -9.74 -8.69
C GLU A 157 -2.89 -8.65 -9.77
N ILE A 158 -1.71 -8.08 -10.02
CA ILE A 158 -1.41 -7.24 -11.18
C ILE A 158 -0.33 -7.95 -11.98
N ASN A 159 -0.68 -8.38 -13.19
CA ASN A 159 0.24 -9.06 -14.11
C ASN A 159 0.79 -8.07 -15.13
N ASN A 160 2.13 -7.98 -15.21
CA ASN A 160 2.81 -7.08 -16.14
C ASN A 160 2.89 -7.59 -17.59
N ASP A 161 2.53 -8.85 -17.85
CA ASP A 161 2.59 -9.47 -19.19
C ASP A 161 1.53 -8.94 -20.15
N LYS A 162 0.61 -8.12 -19.68
CA LYS A 162 -0.53 -7.64 -20.45
C LYS A 162 -0.39 -6.16 -20.77
N LYS A 163 -0.92 -5.77 -21.94
CA LYS A 163 -0.94 -4.36 -22.39
C LYS A 163 -1.65 -3.40 -21.44
N PHE A 164 -2.44 -3.92 -20.51
CA PHE A 164 -3.25 -3.14 -19.57
C PHE A 164 -2.91 -3.51 -18.13
N THR A 165 -2.73 -2.48 -17.31
CA THR A 165 -2.46 -2.64 -15.89
C THR A 165 -3.79 -2.85 -15.15
N ASN A 166 -4.18 -4.10 -15.04
CA ASN A 166 -5.42 -4.51 -14.39
C ASN A 166 -5.12 -5.20 -13.06
N PHE A 167 -5.85 -4.83 -12.03
CA PHE A 167 -5.89 -5.51 -10.76
C PHE A 167 -7.07 -6.48 -10.73
N LYS A 168 -6.80 -7.76 -10.89
CA LYS A 168 -7.80 -8.80 -10.64
C LYS A 168 -7.91 -9.02 -9.16
N TYR A 169 -9.14 -9.07 -8.64
CA TYR A 169 -9.36 -9.19 -7.21
C TYR A 169 -10.51 -10.11 -6.86
N GLU A 170 -10.41 -10.67 -5.66
CA GLU A 170 -11.45 -11.35 -4.91
C GLU A 170 -11.55 -10.67 -3.55
N SER A 171 -12.74 -10.43 -3.08
CA SER A 171 -12.98 -9.72 -1.82
C SER A 171 -14.11 -10.36 -1.05
N ASN A 172 -13.89 -10.59 0.24
CA ASN A 172 -14.94 -10.86 1.20
C ASN A 172 -15.26 -9.58 1.97
N VAL A 173 -16.50 -9.16 1.95
CA VAL A 173 -16.97 -7.95 2.62
C VAL A 173 -17.94 -8.36 3.73
N PHE A 174 -17.64 -7.98 4.96
CA PHE A 174 -18.44 -8.25 6.15
C PHE A 174 -19.10 -6.95 6.62
N ILE A 175 -20.42 -6.97 6.77
CA ILE A 175 -21.20 -5.79 7.18
C ILE A 175 -21.85 -6.04 8.55
N ASP A 176 -21.27 -5.43 9.59
CA ASP A 176 -21.77 -5.55 10.96
C ASP A 176 -23.05 -4.72 11.20
N ASN A 177 -23.18 -3.58 10.52
CA ASN A 177 -24.32 -2.69 10.68
C ASN A 177 -24.84 -2.21 9.32
N GLN A 178 -25.72 -3.02 8.72
CA GLN A 178 -26.30 -2.78 7.40
C GLN A 178 -26.96 -1.41 7.27
N LYS A 179 -27.79 -1.04 8.24
CA LYS A 179 -28.51 0.25 8.22
C LYS A 179 -27.54 1.43 8.16
N LYS A 180 -26.50 1.41 9.01
CA LYS A 180 -25.48 2.46 9.01
C LYS A 180 -24.61 2.43 7.77
N PHE A 181 -24.25 1.24 7.31
CA PHE A 181 -23.46 1.07 6.08
C PHE A 181 -24.20 1.67 4.89
N LEU A 182 -25.43 1.26 4.63
CA LEU A 182 -26.26 1.76 3.53
C LEU A 182 -26.52 3.27 3.61
N SER A 183 -26.78 3.79 4.82
CA SER A 183 -27.03 5.22 4.99
C SER A 183 -25.81 6.09 4.60
N LYS A 184 -24.57 5.55 4.71
CA LYS A 184 -23.35 6.24 4.26
C LYS A 184 -23.29 6.45 2.76
N PHE A 185 -23.99 5.60 1.99
CA PHE A 185 -24.11 5.69 0.54
C PHE A 185 -25.45 6.31 0.07
N GLY A 186 -26.26 6.84 1.00
CA GLY A 186 -27.56 7.43 0.67
C GLY A 186 -28.61 6.39 0.29
N ILE A 187 -28.39 5.11 0.63
CA ILE A 187 -29.32 4.03 0.33
C ILE A 187 -30.21 3.78 1.55
N PHE A 188 -31.50 4.02 1.42
CA PHE A 188 -32.50 3.86 2.49
C PHE A 188 -33.43 2.70 2.15
N ASN A 189 -32.88 1.51 1.92
CA ASN A 189 -33.66 0.33 1.58
C ASN A 189 -34.14 -0.38 2.86
N LYS A 190 -35.39 -0.95 2.79
CA LYS A 190 -35.98 -1.75 3.87
C LYS A 190 -35.70 -3.26 3.75
N LYS A 191 -35.10 -3.71 2.66
CA LYS A 191 -34.78 -5.12 2.48
C LYS A 191 -33.54 -5.49 3.32
N ASN A 192 -33.61 -6.65 3.96
CA ASN A 192 -32.46 -7.24 4.58
C ASN A 192 -31.44 -7.58 3.48
N LEU A 193 -30.23 -7.09 3.64
CA LEU A 193 -29.10 -7.50 2.81
C LEU A 193 -28.33 -8.61 3.52
N PRO A 194 -27.62 -9.46 2.79
CA PRO A 194 -26.65 -10.37 3.41
C PRO A 194 -25.67 -9.59 4.30
N SER A 195 -25.21 -10.23 5.38
CA SER A 195 -24.14 -9.68 6.23
C SER A 195 -22.77 -9.80 5.56
N ASP A 196 -22.65 -10.82 4.69
CA ASP A 196 -21.40 -11.18 4.05
C ASP A 196 -21.58 -11.19 2.53
N PHE A 197 -20.62 -10.60 1.85
CA PHE A 197 -20.59 -10.55 0.39
C PHE A 197 -19.26 -11.07 -0.12
N PHE A 198 -19.32 -11.95 -1.10
CA PHE A 198 -18.17 -12.22 -1.96
C PHE A 198 -18.27 -11.37 -3.22
N VAL A 199 -17.17 -10.74 -3.61
CA VAL A 199 -17.09 -9.92 -4.81
C VAL A 199 -15.83 -10.28 -5.55
N SER A 200 -15.93 -10.67 -6.81
CA SER A 200 -14.76 -10.82 -7.67
C SER A 200 -14.86 -9.91 -8.89
N GLY A 201 -13.72 -9.51 -9.40
CA GLY A 201 -13.70 -8.59 -10.52
C GLY A 201 -12.33 -8.17 -10.99
N ASN A 202 -12.35 -7.12 -11.77
CA ASN A 202 -11.17 -6.49 -12.32
C ASN A 202 -11.26 -4.97 -12.15
N PHE A 203 -10.18 -4.36 -11.70
CA PHE A 203 -10.05 -2.92 -11.60
C PHE A 203 -9.00 -2.43 -12.59
N ASP A 204 -9.43 -1.69 -13.61
CA ASP A 204 -8.56 -1.01 -14.55
C ASP A 204 -7.87 0.16 -13.84
N LEU A 205 -6.56 0.02 -13.61
CA LEU A 205 -5.76 1.00 -12.89
C LEU A 205 -5.43 2.23 -13.75
N GLU A 206 -5.58 2.15 -15.07
CA GLU A 206 -5.37 3.26 -15.98
C GLU A 206 -6.58 4.19 -16.07
N ASN A 207 -7.78 3.59 -16.14
CA ASN A 207 -9.05 4.30 -16.31
C ASN A 207 -9.84 4.44 -15.00
N LEU A 208 -9.36 3.84 -13.90
CA LEU A 208 -10.01 3.79 -12.59
C LEU A 208 -11.46 3.24 -12.66
N ARG A 209 -11.64 2.15 -13.43
CA ARG A 209 -12.94 1.50 -13.65
C ARG A 209 -12.93 0.10 -13.06
N ALA A 210 -13.97 -0.21 -12.28
CA ALA A 210 -14.23 -1.55 -11.77
C ALA A 210 -15.19 -2.30 -12.70
N SER A 211 -14.89 -3.58 -12.92
CA SER A 211 -15.77 -4.55 -13.54
C SER A 211 -15.99 -5.70 -12.58
N PHE A 212 -17.22 -6.13 -12.40
CA PHE A 212 -17.57 -7.21 -11.49
C PHE A 212 -17.86 -8.48 -12.31
N TYR A 213 -17.28 -9.60 -11.90
CA TYR A 213 -17.54 -10.92 -12.47
C TYR A 213 -18.60 -11.66 -11.67
N GLU A 214 -18.50 -11.54 -10.34
CA GLU A 214 -19.41 -12.17 -9.41
C GLU A 214 -19.69 -11.26 -8.22
N VAL A 215 -20.92 -11.24 -7.78
CA VAL A 215 -21.34 -10.66 -6.51
C VAL A 215 -22.34 -11.64 -5.90
N SER A 216 -21.94 -12.31 -4.85
CA SER A 216 -22.78 -13.25 -4.11
C SER A 216 -22.82 -12.88 -2.63
N GLY A 217 -23.90 -13.22 -1.95
CA GLY A 217 -24.07 -12.99 -0.53
C GLY A 217 -24.54 -14.25 0.17
N SER A 218 -24.15 -14.45 1.42
CA SER A 218 -24.69 -15.50 2.27
C SER A 218 -26.15 -15.17 2.61
N GLU A 219 -27.05 -16.11 2.39
CA GLU A 219 -28.44 -16.03 2.85
C GLU A 219 -28.54 -16.07 4.38
#